data_9cd4719e93711b498fd6d5ee836aca5b
#
_entry.id   9cd4719e93711b498fd6d5ee836aca5b
#
_cell.length_a   1.000
_cell.length_b   1.000
_cell.length_c   1.000
_cell.angle_alpha   90.00
_cell.angle_beta   90.00
_cell.angle_gamma   90.00
#
_symmetry.space_group_name_H-M   'P 1'
#
loop_
_entity.id
_entity.type
_entity.pdbx_description
1 polymer ?
#
loop_
_entity_poly.entity_id
_entity_poly.type
_entity_poly.pdbx_seq_one_letter_code
_entity_poly.pdbx_strand_id
1 'polypeptide(L)'
;MISKGLKKYRLFFLCLMMAPVFSTLTGCARPNDEDMVDMLSKAYQCKWIKVDSYEKTDSLPGIWSYIAQYDFKLRFREGEAGAYKFMKGMYNTVPGETDWQKVLQNPNARAYIRDNCSPPAQKIMEQIAIRSYMQLHDKKMSTVRIPVSVSLSGWAETSSGRGGWNMDMRRDKVKTDFECSNPIPRKDL
;
A
#
# COMPACT_ATOMS: atom_id res chain seq x y z
N MET A 1 -13.54 75.00 -15.19
CA MET A 1 -14.49 73.87 -15.10
C MET A 1 -13.80 72.58 -15.50
N ILE A 2 -12.92 72.03 -14.73
CA ILE A 2 -12.38 70.65 -14.90
C ILE A 2 -11.94 70.13 -13.51
N SER A 3 -12.78 69.44 -12.73
CA SER A 3 -12.34 68.76 -11.52
C SER A 3 -13.45 67.95 -10.89
N LYS A 4 -14.13 67.09 -11.63
CA LYS A 4 -15.08 66.11 -11.01
C LYS A 4 -14.93 64.68 -11.53
N GLY A 5 -13.96 64.38 -12.39
CA GLY A 5 -13.81 63.03 -13.01
C GLY A 5 -12.84 62.07 -12.30
N LEU A 6 -11.93 62.57 -11.45
CA LEU A 6 -10.82 61.77 -10.96
C LEU A 6 -11.09 60.96 -9.67
N LYS A 7 -12.18 61.26 -8.95
CA LYS A 7 -12.48 60.57 -7.67
C LYS A 7 -13.14 59.20 -7.85
N LYS A 8 -13.80 58.95 -9.00
CA LYS A 8 -14.49 57.65 -9.21
C LYS A 8 -13.54 56.48 -9.59
N TYR A 9 -12.39 56.81 -10.18
CA TYR A 9 -11.44 55.76 -10.60
C TYR A 9 -10.52 55.28 -9.48
N ARG A 10 -10.31 56.07 -8.43
CA ARG A 10 -9.48 55.66 -7.28
C ARG A 10 -10.14 54.58 -6.38
N LEU A 11 -11.48 54.59 -6.33
CA LEU A 11 -12.19 53.58 -5.54
C LEU A 11 -12.29 52.24 -6.25
N PHE A 12 -12.34 52.26 -7.60
CA PHE A 12 -12.40 51.03 -8.40
C PHE A 12 -11.06 50.29 -8.48
N PHE A 13 -9.94 51.04 -8.42
CA PHE A 13 -8.59 50.41 -8.41
C PHE A 13 -8.23 49.77 -7.07
N LEU A 14 -8.77 50.29 -5.96
CA LEU A 14 -8.53 49.68 -4.64
C LEU A 14 -9.29 48.35 -4.44
N CYS A 15 -10.45 48.16 -5.06
CA CYS A 15 -11.16 46.88 -5.00
C CYS A 15 -10.56 45.79 -5.89
N LEU A 16 -9.84 46.16 -6.97
CA LEU A 16 -9.24 45.17 -7.88
C LEU A 16 -7.92 44.58 -7.35
N MET A 17 -7.26 45.29 -6.42
CA MET A 17 -5.99 44.81 -5.83
C MET A 17 -6.19 43.92 -4.60
N MET A 18 -7.40 43.79 -4.07
CA MET A 18 -7.69 42.91 -2.92
C MET A 18 -8.21 41.51 -3.30
N ALA A 19 -8.42 41.24 -4.59
CA ALA A 19 -8.98 39.98 -5.06
C ALA A 19 -8.03 38.77 -5.09
N PRO A 20 -6.68 38.89 -5.11
CA PRO A 20 -5.83 37.70 -5.20
C PRO A 20 -5.35 37.15 -3.85
N VAL A 21 -5.73 37.74 -2.71
CA VAL A 21 -5.19 37.28 -1.39
C VAL A 21 -6.04 36.17 -0.76
N PHE A 22 -7.24 35.92 -1.27
CA PHE A 22 -8.13 34.88 -0.71
C PHE A 22 -7.94 33.48 -1.32
N SER A 23 -7.06 33.33 -2.30
CA SER A 23 -6.89 32.03 -2.98
C SER A 23 -5.81 31.12 -2.36
N THR A 24 -5.16 31.51 -1.27
CA THR A 24 -4.09 30.71 -0.66
C THR A 24 -4.43 30.13 0.72
N LEU A 25 -5.68 30.22 1.15
CA LEU A 25 -6.15 29.51 2.36
C LEU A 25 -6.75 28.15 2.00
N THR A 26 -6.11 27.41 1.11
CA THR A 26 -6.34 25.96 0.95
C THR A 26 -5.53 25.17 2.00
N GLY A 27 -5.47 25.69 3.20
CA GLY A 27 -4.81 25.02 4.29
C GLY A 27 -5.78 24.12 5.03
N CYS A 28 -6.12 22.98 4.51
CA CYS A 28 -6.65 21.75 5.15
C CYS A 28 -7.17 20.81 4.07
N ALA A 29 -6.46 20.72 2.93
CA ALA A 29 -6.75 19.65 1.98
C ALA A 29 -6.53 18.33 2.74
N ARG A 30 -7.54 17.48 2.77
CA ARG A 30 -7.41 16.10 3.26
C ARG A 30 -6.85 15.28 2.10
N PRO A 31 -6.04 14.24 2.38
CA PRO A 31 -5.66 13.31 1.32
C PRO A 31 -6.94 12.71 0.72
N ASN A 32 -7.03 12.72 -0.59
CA ASN A 32 -8.08 12.03 -1.31
C ASN A 32 -7.76 10.52 -1.40
N ASP A 33 -8.66 9.74 -1.96
CA ASP A 33 -8.47 8.30 -2.06
C ASP A 33 -7.30 7.93 -3.00
N GLU A 34 -7.03 8.74 -4.02
CA GLU A 34 -5.87 8.55 -4.91
C GLU A 34 -4.57 8.81 -4.16
N ASP A 35 -4.49 9.88 -3.35
CA ASP A 35 -3.35 10.15 -2.48
C ASP A 35 -3.09 8.98 -1.52
N MET A 36 -4.16 8.42 -0.94
CA MET A 36 -4.05 7.27 -0.02
C MET A 36 -3.56 6.01 -0.73
N VAL A 37 -4.10 5.71 -1.91
CA VAL A 37 -3.66 4.57 -2.74
C VAL A 37 -2.20 4.74 -3.16
N ASP A 38 -1.78 5.95 -3.54
CA ASP A 38 -0.39 6.24 -3.91
C ASP A 38 0.56 6.06 -2.72
N MET A 39 0.19 6.56 -1.54
CA MET A 39 0.95 6.38 -0.31
C MET A 39 1.07 4.91 0.07
N LEU A 40 -0.04 4.13 0.02
CA LEU A 40 -0.03 2.69 0.27
C LEU A 40 0.82 1.95 -0.77
N SER A 41 0.72 2.33 -2.03
CA SER A 41 1.52 1.73 -3.11
C SER A 41 3.02 1.95 -2.93
N LYS A 42 3.41 3.12 -2.43
CA LYS A 42 4.81 3.42 -2.06
C LYS A 42 5.23 2.64 -0.81
N ALA A 43 4.38 2.61 0.22
CA ALA A 43 4.67 1.89 1.46
C ALA A 43 4.82 0.37 1.24
N TYR A 44 3.96 -0.22 0.40
CA TYR A 44 3.99 -1.64 0.05
C TYR A 44 4.61 -1.90 -1.33
N GLN A 45 5.58 -1.07 -1.72
CA GLN A 45 6.28 -1.26 -3.00
C GLN A 45 6.94 -2.64 -3.04
N CYS A 46 6.59 -3.43 -4.06
CA CYS A 46 7.11 -4.77 -4.26
C CYS A 46 6.99 -5.21 -5.71
N LYS A 47 7.95 -6.01 -6.17
CA LYS A 47 7.97 -6.53 -7.53
C LYS A 47 6.74 -7.38 -7.86
N TRP A 48 6.27 -8.18 -6.91
CA TRP A 48 5.24 -9.21 -7.15
C TRP A 48 3.83 -8.76 -6.85
N ILE A 49 3.62 -7.87 -5.87
CA ILE A 49 2.31 -7.45 -5.42
C ILE A 49 2.03 -5.99 -5.75
N LYS A 50 0.75 -5.64 -5.75
CA LYS A 50 0.26 -4.27 -5.90
C LYS A 50 -0.93 -4.03 -4.97
N VAL A 51 -1.24 -2.78 -4.69
CA VAL A 51 -2.53 -2.40 -4.12
C VAL A 51 -3.61 -2.63 -5.17
N ASP A 52 -4.63 -3.42 -4.84
CA ASP A 52 -5.71 -3.83 -5.74
C ASP A 52 -7.01 -3.06 -5.42
N SER A 53 -7.29 -2.86 -4.14
CA SER A 53 -8.41 -2.04 -3.67
C SER A 53 -8.06 -1.31 -2.39
N TYR A 54 -8.78 -0.22 -2.14
CA TYR A 54 -8.70 0.61 -0.95
C TYR A 54 -10.10 1.08 -0.57
N GLU A 55 -10.40 1.05 0.72
CA GLU A 55 -11.61 1.59 1.29
C GLU A 55 -11.29 2.29 2.60
N LYS A 56 -11.68 3.55 2.70
CA LYS A 56 -11.59 4.29 3.94
C LYS A 56 -12.79 3.94 4.82
N THR A 57 -12.54 3.38 5.99
CA THR A 57 -13.58 2.94 6.90
C THR A 57 -13.94 4.00 7.95
N ASP A 58 -12.96 4.82 8.35
CA ASP A 58 -13.18 5.93 9.29
C ASP A 58 -12.08 7.00 9.14
N SER A 59 -12.31 8.18 9.72
CA SER A 59 -11.29 9.23 9.73
C SER A 59 -11.49 10.25 10.85
N LEU A 60 -10.39 10.70 11.43
CA LEU A 60 -10.33 11.76 12.42
C LEU A 60 -9.48 12.92 11.88
N PRO A 61 -10.09 14.08 11.58
CA PRO A 61 -9.33 15.25 11.17
C PRO A 61 -8.60 15.86 12.37
N GLY A 62 -7.30 16.04 12.26
CA GLY A 62 -6.50 16.85 13.16
C GLY A 62 -6.19 18.24 12.57
N ILE A 63 -5.56 19.13 13.35
CA ILE A 63 -5.20 20.48 12.88
C ILE A 63 -4.07 20.39 11.84
N TRP A 64 -3.10 19.49 12.05
CA TRP A 64 -1.89 19.35 11.21
C TRP A 64 -1.72 17.95 10.63
N SER A 65 -2.58 17.03 11.04
CA SER A 65 -2.56 15.63 10.59
C SER A 65 -3.96 15.13 10.28
N TYR A 66 -4.02 14.06 9.55
CA TYR A 66 -5.27 13.37 9.24
C TYR A 66 -5.06 11.89 9.55
N ILE A 67 -5.87 11.36 10.46
CA ILE A 67 -5.84 9.96 10.83
C ILE A 67 -6.93 9.26 10.03
N ALA A 68 -6.57 8.28 9.23
CA ALA A 68 -7.50 7.44 8.50
C ALA A 68 -7.43 6.01 9.00
N GLN A 69 -8.60 5.42 9.21
CA GLN A 69 -8.76 3.98 9.28
C GLN A 69 -9.15 3.49 7.89
N TYR A 70 -8.53 2.41 7.45
CA TYR A 70 -8.71 1.92 6.10
C TYR A 70 -8.60 0.40 6.02
N ASP A 71 -9.27 -0.14 5.03
CA ASP A 71 -9.10 -1.50 4.54
C ASP A 71 -8.52 -1.43 3.13
N PHE A 72 -7.56 -2.30 2.83
CA PHE A 72 -6.99 -2.40 1.50
C PHE A 72 -6.61 -3.83 1.18
N LYS A 73 -6.52 -4.13 -0.10
CA LYS A 73 -6.17 -5.45 -0.61
C LYS A 73 -4.87 -5.37 -1.40
N LEU A 74 -3.93 -6.21 -1.04
CA LEU A 74 -2.74 -6.46 -1.84
C LEU A 74 -2.97 -7.73 -2.66
N ARG A 75 -2.61 -7.69 -3.93
CA ARG A 75 -2.77 -8.83 -4.84
C ARG A 75 -1.51 -9.03 -5.68
N PHE A 76 -1.22 -10.27 -6.03
CA PHE A 76 -0.17 -10.53 -7.01
C PHE A 76 -0.49 -9.85 -8.36
N ARG A 77 0.50 -9.21 -8.97
CA ARG A 77 0.33 -8.45 -10.24
C ARG A 77 -0.20 -9.32 -11.37
N GLU A 78 0.24 -10.58 -11.42
CA GLU A 78 -0.16 -11.57 -12.42
C GLU A 78 -1.16 -12.59 -11.83
N GLY A 79 -1.84 -12.25 -10.71
CA GLY A 79 -2.80 -13.13 -10.05
C GLY A 79 -2.16 -14.46 -9.61
N GLU A 80 -2.82 -15.58 -9.89
CA GLU A 80 -2.34 -16.92 -9.53
C GLU A 80 -0.99 -17.25 -10.16
N ALA A 81 -0.79 -16.89 -11.43
CA ALA A 81 0.48 -17.11 -12.13
C ALA A 81 1.64 -16.37 -11.45
N GLY A 82 1.40 -15.15 -10.97
CA GLY A 82 2.39 -14.37 -10.23
C GLY A 82 2.75 -15.00 -8.88
N ALA A 83 1.74 -15.51 -8.15
CA ALA A 83 1.96 -16.22 -6.90
C ALA A 83 2.79 -17.50 -7.10
N TYR A 84 2.47 -18.26 -8.13
CA TYR A 84 3.23 -19.46 -8.50
C TYR A 84 4.68 -19.13 -8.88
N LYS A 85 4.90 -18.11 -9.70
CA LYS A 85 6.22 -17.64 -10.13
C LYS A 85 7.08 -17.17 -8.95
N PHE A 86 6.45 -16.49 -7.97
CA PHE A 86 7.12 -16.11 -6.73
C PHE A 86 7.56 -17.33 -5.93
N MET A 87 6.66 -18.31 -5.72
CA MET A 87 6.98 -19.53 -4.96
C MET A 87 8.06 -20.36 -5.63
N LYS A 88 8.02 -20.51 -6.95
CA LYS A 88 9.06 -21.19 -7.72
C LYS A 88 10.42 -20.48 -7.61
N GLY A 89 10.41 -19.14 -7.66
CA GLY A 89 11.62 -18.34 -7.46
C GLY A 89 12.23 -18.54 -6.08
N MET A 90 11.41 -18.52 -5.02
CA MET A 90 11.82 -18.81 -3.65
C MET A 90 12.43 -20.23 -3.53
N TYR A 91 11.74 -21.24 -4.07
CA TYR A 91 12.20 -22.63 -4.05
C TYR A 91 13.58 -22.77 -4.72
N ASN A 92 13.79 -22.09 -5.83
CA ASN A 92 15.07 -22.12 -6.55
C ASN A 92 16.22 -21.48 -5.77
N THR A 93 15.94 -20.65 -4.75
CA THR A 93 16.99 -20.10 -3.88
C THR A 93 17.52 -21.11 -2.86
N VAL A 94 16.73 -22.16 -2.55
CA VAL A 94 17.03 -23.17 -1.53
C VAL A 94 16.58 -24.56 -2.02
N PRO A 95 17.16 -25.08 -3.10
CA PRO A 95 16.68 -26.31 -3.72
C PRO A 95 16.79 -27.50 -2.74
N GLY A 96 15.71 -28.27 -2.68
CA GLY A 96 15.63 -29.49 -1.85
C GLY A 96 15.35 -29.27 -0.37
N GLU A 97 15.26 -28.03 0.12
CA GLU A 97 14.87 -27.76 1.50
C GLU A 97 13.34 -27.87 1.65
N THR A 98 12.90 -28.65 2.62
CA THR A 98 11.49 -28.91 2.92
C THR A 98 11.02 -28.24 4.19
N ASP A 99 11.93 -27.78 5.03
CA ASP A 99 11.64 -27.05 6.25
C ASP A 99 11.53 -25.55 5.95
N TRP A 100 10.28 -25.03 6.04
CA TRP A 100 10.02 -23.63 5.76
C TRP A 100 10.78 -22.67 6.69
N GLN A 101 11.07 -23.06 7.94
CA GLN A 101 11.86 -22.24 8.86
C GLN A 101 13.29 -22.09 8.36
N LYS A 102 13.89 -23.15 7.87
CA LYS A 102 15.21 -23.10 7.27
C LYS A 102 15.23 -22.30 5.99
N VAL A 103 14.20 -22.43 5.15
CA VAL A 103 14.06 -21.61 3.94
C VAL A 103 14.04 -20.12 4.29
N LEU A 104 13.19 -19.70 5.21
CA LEU A 104 13.08 -18.30 5.61
C LEU A 104 14.30 -17.78 6.39
N GLN A 105 15.06 -18.65 7.02
CA GLN A 105 16.34 -18.29 7.65
C GLN A 105 17.49 -18.22 6.64
N ASN A 106 17.33 -18.84 5.46
CA ASN A 106 18.35 -18.83 4.42
C ASN A 106 18.59 -17.41 3.89
N PRO A 107 19.85 -16.93 3.87
CA PRO A 107 20.17 -15.59 3.40
C PRO A 107 19.71 -15.31 1.95
N ASN A 108 19.75 -16.31 1.07
CA ASN A 108 19.35 -16.14 -0.33
C ASN A 108 17.84 -15.96 -0.47
N ALA A 109 17.04 -16.74 0.28
CA ALA A 109 15.59 -16.60 0.30
C ALA A 109 15.16 -15.25 0.90
N ARG A 110 15.82 -14.80 1.96
CA ARG A 110 15.61 -13.47 2.51
C ARG A 110 15.99 -12.36 1.55
N ALA A 111 17.13 -12.49 0.87
CA ALA A 111 17.54 -11.53 -0.15
C ALA A 111 16.56 -11.47 -1.31
N TYR A 112 16.03 -12.62 -1.76
CA TYR A 112 15.01 -12.67 -2.81
C TYR A 112 13.77 -11.82 -2.48
N ILE A 113 13.33 -11.81 -1.22
CA ILE A 113 12.22 -10.94 -0.79
C ILE A 113 12.70 -9.50 -0.56
N ARG A 114 13.77 -9.33 0.23
CA ARG A 114 14.26 -8.02 0.68
C ARG A 114 14.65 -7.12 -0.48
N ASP A 115 15.35 -7.64 -1.46
CA ASP A 115 15.90 -6.84 -2.56
C ASP A 115 14.82 -6.42 -3.58
N ASN A 116 13.60 -6.94 -3.43
CA ASN A 116 12.48 -6.68 -4.34
C ASN A 116 11.24 -6.06 -3.66
N CYS A 117 11.25 -5.86 -2.34
CA CYS A 117 10.10 -5.35 -1.61
C CYS A 117 10.50 -4.37 -0.50
N SER A 118 9.65 -3.39 -0.25
CA SER A 118 9.74 -2.51 0.91
C SER A 118 9.55 -3.28 2.22
N PRO A 119 10.03 -2.79 3.38
CA PRO A 119 9.93 -3.50 4.65
C PRO A 119 8.52 -3.95 5.05
N PRO A 120 7.44 -3.15 4.89
CA PRO A 120 6.08 -3.63 5.13
C PRO A 120 5.67 -4.76 4.19
N ALA A 121 5.99 -4.65 2.90
CA ALA A 121 5.68 -5.67 1.91
C ALA A 121 6.47 -6.97 2.13
N GLN A 122 7.71 -6.90 2.63
CA GLN A 122 8.51 -8.07 2.99
C GLN A 122 7.78 -8.96 3.99
N LYS A 123 7.21 -8.38 5.07
CA LYS A 123 6.45 -9.12 6.09
C LYS A 123 5.26 -9.88 5.48
N ILE A 124 4.56 -9.27 4.53
CA ILE A 124 3.45 -9.92 3.83
C ILE A 124 3.94 -11.06 2.95
N MET A 125 5.02 -10.84 2.18
CA MET A 125 5.59 -11.86 1.31
C MET A 125 6.14 -13.06 2.10
N GLU A 126 6.73 -12.82 3.27
CA GLU A 126 7.15 -13.87 4.20
C GLU A 126 5.96 -14.70 4.70
N GLN A 127 4.85 -14.05 5.10
CA GLN A 127 3.64 -14.76 5.52
C GLN A 127 3.02 -15.60 4.38
N ILE A 128 3.02 -15.07 3.16
CA ILE A 128 2.58 -15.81 1.98
C ILE A 128 3.47 -17.04 1.76
N ALA A 129 4.78 -16.86 1.83
CA ALA A 129 5.75 -17.95 1.68
C ALA A 129 5.54 -19.05 2.75
N ILE A 130 5.42 -18.64 4.03
CA ILE A 130 5.16 -19.59 5.13
C ILE A 130 3.89 -20.41 4.87
N ARG A 131 2.77 -19.77 4.56
CA ARG A 131 1.49 -20.44 4.33
C ARG A 131 1.55 -21.39 3.15
N SER A 132 2.21 -20.98 2.06
CA SER A 132 2.39 -21.83 0.88
C SER A 132 3.25 -23.04 1.18
N TYR A 133 4.37 -22.86 1.86
CA TYR A 133 5.23 -23.98 2.25
C TYR A 133 4.52 -24.97 3.19
N MET A 134 3.77 -24.49 4.16
CA MET A 134 3.02 -25.38 5.05
C MET A 134 2.05 -26.29 4.27
N GLN A 135 1.39 -25.78 3.26
CA GLN A 135 0.51 -26.58 2.41
C GLN A 135 1.29 -27.53 1.49
N LEU A 136 2.41 -27.08 0.92
CA LEU A 136 3.26 -27.88 0.04
C LEU A 136 3.86 -29.10 0.75
N HIS A 137 4.12 -28.99 2.06
CA HIS A 137 4.74 -30.07 2.85
C HIS A 137 3.74 -30.95 3.59
N ASP A 138 2.46 -30.59 3.66
CA ASP A 138 1.44 -31.50 4.17
C ASP A 138 1.17 -32.61 3.15
N LYS A 139 1.89 -33.74 3.33
CA LYS A 139 1.78 -34.92 2.44
C LYS A 139 0.36 -35.51 2.37
N LYS A 140 -0.53 -35.14 3.28
CA LYS A 140 -1.93 -35.60 3.29
C LYS A 140 -2.79 -34.82 2.29
N MET A 141 -2.36 -33.65 1.85
CA MET A 141 -3.10 -32.84 0.90
C MET A 141 -2.80 -33.27 -0.54
N SER A 142 -3.82 -33.64 -1.29
CA SER A 142 -3.73 -33.94 -2.72
C SER A 142 -3.69 -32.66 -3.58
N THR A 143 -4.17 -31.54 -3.02
CA THR A 143 -4.20 -30.24 -3.66
C THR A 143 -3.60 -29.17 -2.74
N VAL A 144 -3.08 -28.10 -3.33
CA VAL A 144 -2.49 -26.96 -2.63
C VAL A 144 -3.19 -25.68 -3.07
N ARG A 145 -3.38 -24.75 -2.13
CA ARG A 145 -3.89 -23.41 -2.40
C ARG A 145 -2.84 -22.39 -2.00
N ILE A 146 -2.36 -21.61 -2.94
CA ILE A 146 -1.37 -20.57 -2.70
C ILE A 146 -2.10 -19.24 -2.43
N PRO A 147 -1.76 -18.46 -1.40
CA PRO A 147 -2.31 -17.13 -1.22
C PRO A 147 -2.03 -16.24 -2.43
N VAL A 148 -3.07 -15.67 -3.04
CA VAL A 148 -2.98 -14.80 -4.22
C VAL A 148 -3.25 -13.34 -3.91
N SER A 149 -3.96 -13.09 -2.81
CA SER A 149 -4.18 -11.76 -2.27
C SER A 149 -4.27 -11.78 -0.74
N VAL A 150 -4.14 -10.62 -0.14
CA VAL A 150 -4.28 -10.40 1.29
C VAL A 150 -5.05 -9.11 1.54
N SER A 151 -6.08 -9.17 2.37
CA SER A 151 -6.80 -8.01 2.87
C SER A 151 -6.19 -7.58 4.19
N LEU A 152 -5.97 -6.30 4.34
CA LEU A 152 -5.29 -5.65 5.44
C LEU A 152 -6.14 -4.51 5.96
N SER A 153 -6.26 -4.39 7.28
CA SER A 153 -6.87 -3.23 7.94
C SER A 153 -5.79 -2.48 8.68
N GLY A 154 -5.82 -1.17 8.65
CA GLY A 154 -4.81 -0.38 9.31
C GLY A 154 -5.26 1.02 9.67
N TRP A 155 -4.38 1.70 10.40
CA TRP A 155 -4.50 3.11 10.73
C TRP A 155 -3.28 3.82 10.17
N ALA A 156 -3.48 4.95 9.52
CA ALA A 156 -2.41 5.83 9.11
C ALA A 156 -2.62 7.23 9.64
N GLU A 157 -1.57 7.82 10.16
CA GLU A 157 -1.49 9.25 10.35
C GLU A 157 -0.82 9.85 9.13
N THR A 158 -1.52 10.76 8.46
CA THR A 158 -0.98 11.46 7.30
C THR A 158 -0.70 12.91 7.67
N SER A 159 0.39 13.42 7.18
CA SER A 159 0.78 14.83 7.33
C SER A 159 1.12 15.43 5.98
N SER A 160 0.72 16.70 5.76
CA SER A 160 1.11 17.44 4.57
C SER A 160 2.53 17.96 4.71
N GLY A 161 3.33 17.85 3.65
CA GLY A 161 4.69 18.37 3.58
C GLY A 161 4.97 18.99 2.20
N ARG A 162 6.19 19.54 2.02
CA ARG A 162 6.59 20.17 0.74
C ARG A 162 6.55 19.24 -0.47
N GLY A 163 6.52 17.93 -0.26
CA GLY A 163 6.48 16.91 -1.31
C GLY A 163 5.13 16.20 -1.43
N GLY A 164 4.06 16.73 -0.86
CA GLY A 164 2.74 16.11 -0.82
C GLY A 164 2.43 15.47 0.54
N TRP A 165 1.59 14.45 0.52
CA TRP A 165 1.19 13.73 1.73
C TRP A 165 2.21 12.67 2.10
N ASN A 166 2.54 12.61 3.40
CA ASN A 166 3.34 11.55 3.98
C ASN A 166 2.45 10.70 4.90
N MET A 167 2.66 9.39 4.88
CA MET A 167 1.92 8.43 5.69
C MET A 167 2.85 7.81 6.73
N ASP A 168 2.43 7.87 7.99
CA ASP A 168 3.04 7.12 9.07
C ASP A 168 2.08 6.00 9.53
N MET A 169 2.43 4.76 9.22
CA MET A 169 1.64 3.58 9.59
C MET A 169 2.03 3.11 10.99
N ARG A 170 1.58 3.81 12.01
CA ARG A 170 2.08 3.62 13.39
C ARG A 170 1.53 2.42 14.14
N ARG A 171 0.41 1.82 13.74
CA ARG A 171 -0.20 0.73 14.53
C ARG A 171 -1.01 -0.21 13.66
N ASP A 172 -0.33 -1.05 12.95
CA ASP A 172 -0.98 -2.13 12.23
C ASP A 172 -1.33 -3.27 13.20
N LYS A 173 -2.53 -3.22 13.76
CA LYS A 173 -3.22 -4.46 14.06
C LYS A 173 -3.74 -5.00 12.73
N VAL A 174 -2.83 -5.53 11.94
CA VAL A 174 -3.16 -6.07 10.64
C VAL A 174 -4.00 -7.32 10.87
N LYS A 175 -5.31 -7.17 10.75
CA LYS A 175 -6.16 -8.33 10.50
C LYS A 175 -5.84 -8.75 9.08
N THR A 176 -5.02 -9.77 8.94
CA THR A 176 -4.68 -10.33 7.64
C THR A 176 -5.67 -11.44 7.29
N ASP A 177 -6.40 -11.24 6.22
CA ASP A 177 -7.21 -12.27 5.60
C ASP A 177 -6.63 -12.63 4.23
N PHE A 178 -6.33 -13.92 4.01
CA PHE A 178 -5.71 -14.41 2.79
C PHE A 178 -6.73 -15.09 1.89
N GLU A 179 -6.86 -14.58 0.68
CA GLU A 179 -7.58 -15.25 -0.39
C GLU A 179 -6.60 -16.13 -1.17
N CYS A 180 -6.93 -17.39 -1.29
CA CYS A 180 -6.06 -18.38 -1.95
C CYS A 180 -6.52 -18.64 -3.39
N SER A 181 -5.59 -19.19 -4.19
CA SER A 181 -5.83 -19.70 -5.53
C SER A 181 -6.90 -20.80 -5.56
N ASN A 182 -7.38 -21.15 -6.73
CA ASN A 182 -8.04 -22.41 -6.94
C ASN A 182 -7.13 -23.58 -6.48
N PRO A 183 -7.73 -24.73 -6.08
CA PRO A 183 -6.94 -25.90 -5.71
C PRO A 183 -6.08 -26.37 -6.91
N ILE A 184 -4.78 -26.43 -6.71
CA ILE A 184 -3.81 -26.92 -7.69
C ILE A 184 -3.43 -28.34 -7.33
N PRO A 185 -3.54 -29.32 -8.24
CA PRO A 185 -3.05 -30.67 -7.98
C PRO A 185 -1.57 -30.64 -7.64
N ARG A 186 -1.18 -31.31 -6.56
CA ARG A 186 0.20 -31.31 -6.07
C ARG A 186 1.22 -31.80 -7.11
N LYS A 187 0.82 -32.70 -8.00
CA LYS A 187 1.66 -33.23 -9.08
C LYS A 187 2.05 -32.16 -10.13
N ASP A 188 1.35 -31.03 -10.14
CA ASP A 188 1.53 -29.96 -11.14
C ASP A 188 2.39 -28.82 -10.56
N LEU A 189 2.86 -28.93 -9.32
CA LEU A 189 3.74 -28.01 -8.62
C LEU A 189 5.19 -28.52 -8.61
#